data_f28f4adc3741a0370bfe822ed9188b4b
#
_entry.id   f28f4adc3741a0370bfe822ed9188b4b
#
_cell.length_a   1.000
_cell.length_b   1.000
_cell.length_c   1.000
_cell.angle_alpha   90.00
_cell.angle_beta   90.00
_cell.angle_gamma   90.00
#
_symmetry.space_group_name_H-M   'P 1'
#
loop_
_entity.id
_entity.type
_entity.pdbx_description
1 polymer ?
#
loop_
_entity_poly.entity_id
_entity_poly.type
_entity_poly.pdbx_seq_one_letter_code
_entity_poly.pdbx_strand_id
1 'polypeptide(L)'
;MVNNHLHIIMPVKDSIAIAERAIRAIVDSGHTLCVFDDNSLPENAQRLDEIAAETNIQVVHISDLTDHPSPNYRLVLQHAQKQALEASQHLVIVESDVIVKKDTLDRLLAQVKAGIGMVAAVTIDEEGLFNFPYQYTRRWWYRLYSTNTIATKKRFSFCCTLLSNELLQKADFQLLDPTKNWYDVTISHWSWRLGLQNLLMLGNPVLHLPHSSRPWKRLKYTHPLRYYWRKITQQLDKI
;
A
#
# COMPACT_ATOMS: atom_id res chain seq x y z
N MET A 1 18.69 -14.80 9.13
CA MET A 1 17.56 -14.77 10.11
C MET A 1 16.46 -13.97 9.47
N VAL A 2 15.28 -14.58 9.25
CA VAL A 2 14.10 -13.85 8.73
C VAL A 2 13.75 -12.78 9.76
N ASN A 3 13.64 -11.53 9.32
CA ASN A 3 13.33 -10.42 10.21
C ASN A 3 11.84 -10.49 10.59
N ASN A 4 11.55 -11.10 11.73
CA ASN A 4 10.18 -11.45 12.17
C ASN A 4 9.39 -10.25 12.73
N HIS A 5 9.82 -9.00 12.45
CA HIS A 5 9.18 -7.79 12.97
C HIS A 5 8.13 -7.18 12.03
N LEU A 6 8.01 -7.67 10.80
CA LEU A 6 7.09 -7.16 9.79
C LEU A 6 6.03 -8.20 9.42
N HIS A 7 4.77 -7.80 9.49
CA HIS A 7 3.66 -8.45 8.81
C HIS A 7 3.41 -7.69 7.51
N ILE A 8 3.77 -8.29 6.38
CA ILE A 8 3.68 -7.65 5.06
C ILE A 8 2.47 -8.18 4.34
N ILE A 9 1.60 -7.28 3.87
CA ILE A 9 0.41 -7.65 3.12
C ILE A 9 0.40 -7.01 1.73
N MET A 10 -0.26 -7.68 0.79
CA MET A 10 -0.54 -7.19 -0.55
C MET A 10 -1.99 -7.49 -0.93
N PRO A 11 -2.86 -6.50 -1.00
CA PRO A 11 -4.18 -6.66 -1.59
C PRO A 11 -4.07 -6.82 -3.11
N VAL A 12 -4.72 -7.85 -3.65
CA VAL A 12 -4.72 -8.15 -5.09
C VAL A 12 -6.16 -8.27 -5.57
N LYS A 13 -6.45 -7.70 -6.73
CA LYS A 13 -7.64 -7.99 -7.52
C LYS A 13 -7.28 -7.99 -8.99
N ASP A 14 -7.33 -9.16 -9.60
CA ASP A 14 -6.92 -9.34 -10.99
C ASP A 14 -5.50 -8.81 -11.28
N SER A 15 -5.17 -8.44 -12.51
CA SER A 15 -3.85 -7.89 -12.89
C SER A 15 -2.67 -8.75 -12.45
N ILE A 16 -2.82 -10.07 -12.51
CA ILE A 16 -1.91 -11.04 -11.91
C ILE A 16 -0.47 -10.93 -12.39
N ALA A 17 -0.24 -10.62 -13.68
CA ALA A 17 1.12 -10.49 -14.22
C ALA A 17 1.92 -9.34 -13.56
N ILE A 18 1.25 -8.27 -13.14
CA ILE A 18 1.88 -7.15 -12.41
C ILE A 18 2.06 -7.55 -10.95
N ALA A 19 1.03 -8.16 -10.34
CA ALA A 19 1.08 -8.62 -8.96
C ALA A 19 2.20 -9.66 -8.75
N GLU A 20 2.41 -10.59 -9.67
CA GLU A 20 3.49 -11.57 -9.60
C GLU A 20 4.87 -10.90 -9.54
N ARG A 21 5.11 -9.86 -10.35
CA ARG A 21 6.36 -9.10 -10.28
C ARG A 21 6.58 -8.44 -8.92
N ALA A 22 5.51 -7.88 -8.34
CA ALA A 22 5.56 -7.27 -7.02
C ALA A 22 5.78 -8.29 -5.90
N ILE A 23 5.09 -9.45 -5.97
CA ILE A 23 5.26 -10.57 -5.04
C ILE A 23 6.72 -11.06 -5.06
N ARG A 24 7.25 -11.37 -6.24
CA ARG A 24 8.64 -11.85 -6.39
C ARG A 24 9.65 -10.84 -5.86
N ALA A 25 9.46 -9.54 -6.10
CA ALA A 25 10.35 -8.51 -5.56
C ALA A 25 10.40 -8.49 -4.03
N ILE A 26 9.26 -8.74 -3.35
CA ILE A 26 9.22 -8.85 -1.87
C ILE A 26 9.91 -10.12 -1.42
N VAL A 27 9.62 -11.26 -2.04
CA VAL A 27 10.27 -12.57 -1.71
C VAL A 27 11.78 -12.49 -1.92
N ASP A 28 12.24 -11.91 -3.03
CA ASP A 28 13.66 -11.72 -3.34
C ASP A 28 14.37 -10.79 -2.34
N SER A 29 13.61 -9.94 -1.65
CA SER A 29 14.14 -9.12 -0.56
C SER A 29 14.32 -9.88 0.76
N GLY A 30 13.93 -11.18 0.80
CA GLY A 30 14.09 -12.06 1.97
C GLY A 30 12.97 -11.95 3.00
N HIS A 31 11.84 -11.34 2.64
CA HIS A 31 10.67 -11.21 3.50
C HIS A 31 9.56 -12.19 3.12
N THR A 32 8.74 -12.56 4.12
CA THR A 32 7.49 -13.29 3.91
C THR A 32 6.36 -12.32 3.58
N LEU A 33 5.38 -12.78 2.80
CA LEU A 33 4.25 -11.97 2.33
C LEU A 33 2.94 -12.73 2.53
N CYS A 34 1.89 -12.01 2.93
CA CYS A 34 0.51 -12.46 2.89
C CYS A 34 -0.24 -11.68 1.79
N VAL A 35 -0.68 -12.39 0.77
CA VAL A 35 -1.50 -11.82 -0.31
C VAL A 35 -2.97 -12.00 0.03
N PHE A 36 -3.76 -10.92 -0.07
CA PHE A 36 -5.21 -10.96 0.05
C PHE A 36 -5.84 -10.84 -1.34
N ASP A 37 -6.41 -11.94 -1.82
CA ASP A 37 -7.14 -11.97 -3.08
C ASP A 37 -8.58 -11.49 -2.88
N ASP A 38 -8.91 -10.30 -3.38
CA ASP A 38 -10.23 -9.68 -3.25
C ASP A 38 -11.18 -10.13 -4.37
N ASN A 39 -11.51 -11.43 -4.41
CA ASN A 39 -12.43 -12.02 -5.37
C ASN A 39 -11.99 -11.80 -6.83
N SER A 40 -10.75 -12.14 -7.17
CA SER A 40 -10.24 -12.14 -8.54
C SER A 40 -11.00 -13.17 -9.40
N LEU A 41 -10.88 -13.05 -10.72
CA LEU A 41 -11.40 -14.06 -11.64
C LEU A 41 -10.77 -15.43 -11.34
N PRO A 42 -11.49 -16.55 -11.53
CA PRO A 42 -11.00 -17.88 -11.14
C PRO A 42 -9.61 -18.22 -11.67
N GLU A 43 -9.32 -17.87 -12.93
CA GLU A 43 -8.01 -18.08 -13.54
C GLU A 43 -6.89 -17.27 -12.86
N ASN A 44 -7.19 -16.06 -12.37
CA ASN A 44 -6.25 -15.21 -11.65
C ASN A 44 -6.05 -15.70 -10.22
N ALA A 45 -7.11 -16.15 -9.54
CA ALA A 45 -7.03 -16.75 -8.22
C ALA A 45 -6.19 -18.05 -8.25
N GLN A 46 -6.43 -18.93 -9.23
CA GLN A 46 -5.62 -20.13 -9.43
C GLN A 46 -4.15 -19.78 -9.66
N ARG A 47 -3.86 -18.77 -10.49
CA ARG A 47 -2.47 -18.33 -10.71
C ARG A 47 -1.82 -17.81 -9.44
N LEU A 48 -2.56 -17.12 -8.56
CA LEU A 48 -2.05 -16.71 -7.24
C LEU A 48 -1.65 -17.93 -6.38
N ASP A 49 -2.44 -18.99 -6.39
CA ASP A 49 -2.13 -20.23 -5.66
C ASP A 49 -0.88 -20.92 -6.20
N GLU A 50 -0.71 -20.92 -7.53
CA GLU A 50 0.52 -21.43 -8.16
C GLU A 50 1.74 -20.62 -7.72
N ILE A 51 1.65 -19.29 -7.76
CA ILE A 51 2.72 -18.39 -7.29
C ILE A 51 3.01 -18.63 -5.80
N ALA A 52 1.98 -18.84 -4.99
CA ALA A 52 2.13 -19.15 -3.58
C ALA A 52 2.92 -20.43 -3.36
N ALA A 53 2.61 -21.48 -4.10
CA ALA A 53 3.34 -22.74 -4.05
C ALA A 53 4.81 -22.60 -4.49
N GLU A 54 5.06 -21.78 -5.53
CA GLU A 54 6.42 -21.51 -6.03
C GLU A 54 7.28 -20.68 -5.06
N THR A 55 6.66 -19.76 -4.31
CA THR A 55 7.37 -18.72 -3.55
C THR A 55 7.23 -18.87 -2.04
N ASN A 56 6.45 -19.84 -1.57
CA ASN A 56 6.16 -20.08 -0.16
C ASN A 56 5.57 -18.86 0.56
N ILE A 57 4.71 -18.10 -0.11
CA ILE A 57 3.91 -17.02 0.47
C ILE A 57 2.55 -17.56 0.93
N GLN A 58 1.87 -16.78 1.78
CA GLN A 58 0.48 -17.03 2.15
C GLN A 58 -0.47 -16.32 1.19
N VAL A 59 -1.52 -17.00 0.73
CA VAL A 59 -2.67 -16.38 0.06
C VAL A 59 -3.91 -16.55 0.94
N VAL A 60 -4.67 -15.49 1.09
CA VAL A 60 -5.98 -15.47 1.77
C VAL A 60 -7.01 -15.02 0.75
N HIS A 61 -7.90 -15.92 0.35
CA HIS A 61 -9.02 -15.57 -0.50
C HIS A 61 -10.11 -14.90 0.34
N ILE A 62 -10.50 -13.70 -0.03
CA ILE A 62 -11.53 -12.94 0.70
C ILE A 62 -12.88 -13.61 0.61
N SER A 63 -13.14 -14.40 -0.44
CA SER A 63 -14.32 -15.26 -0.55
C SER A 63 -14.49 -16.25 0.61
N ASP A 64 -13.39 -16.64 1.27
CA ASP A 64 -13.44 -17.55 2.43
C ASP A 64 -13.83 -16.80 3.73
N LEU A 65 -13.76 -15.47 3.72
CA LEU A 65 -14.04 -14.62 4.86
C LEU A 65 -15.40 -13.90 4.78
N THR A 66 -15.90 -13.65 3.57
CA THR A 66 -17.17 -12.94 3.36
C THR A 66 -17.75 -13.20 1.96
N ASP A 67 -19.06 -13.20 1.87
CA ASP A 67 -19.82 -13.22 0.59
C ASP A 67 -19.97 -11.82 -0.02
N HIS A 68 -19.44 -10.78 0.64
CA HIS A 68 -19.57 -9.40 0.14
C HIS A 68 -18.75 -9.21 -1.13
N PRO A 69 -19.33 -8.61 -2.19
CA PRO A 69 -18.59 -8.37 -3.43
C PRO A 69 -17.45 -7.37 -3.23
N SER A 70 -16.38 -7.51 -4.02
CA SER A 70 -15.29 -6.55 -4.04
C SER A 70 -15.78 -5.10 -4.33
N PRO A 71 -15.22 -4.07 -3.69
CA PRO A 71 -13.96 -4.09 -2.92
C PRO A 71 -14.13 -4.37 -1.42
N ASN A 72 -13.28 -5.23 -0.89
CA ASN A 72 -13.25 -5.59 0.53
C ASN A 72 -12.02 -5.04 1.28
N TYR A 73 -11.44 -3.95 0.81
CA TYR A 73 -10.18 -3.43 1.35
C TYR A 73 -10.23 -3.11 2.85
N ARG A 74 -11.39 -2.68 3.38
CA ARG A 74 -11.58 -2.49 4.82
C ARG A 74 -11.39 -3.79 5.59
N LEU A 75 -12.00 -4.88 5.12
CA LEU A 75 -11.87 -6.20 5.74
C LEU A 75 -10.42 -6.67 5.74
N VAL A 76 -9.70 -6.47 4.64
CA VAL A 76 -8.27 -6.76 4.55
C VAL A 76 -7.48 -6.01 5.63
N LEU A 77 -7.70 -4.70 5.77
CA LEU A 77 -7.00 -3.88 6.77
C LEU A 77 -7.32 -4.32 8.21
N GLN A 78 -8.58 -4.66 8.51
CA GLN A 78 -8.99 -5.15 9.82
C GLN A 78 -8.35 -6.50 10.15
N HIS A 79 -8.34 -7.40 9.19
CA HIS A 79 -7.72 -8.73 9.35
C HIS A 79 -6.20 -8.61 9.54
N ALA A 80 -5.54 -7.80 8.73
CA ALA A 80 -4.11 -7.56 8.81
C ALA A 80 -3.69 -6.87 10.14
N GLN A 81 -4.49 -5.90 10.62
CA GLN A 81 -4.26 -5.30 11.94
C GLN A 81 -4.29 -6.35 13.04
N LYS A 82 -5.32 -7.21 13.05
CA LYS A 82 -5.47 -8.27 14.04
C LYS A 82 -4.25 -9.19 14.05
N GLN A 83 -3.85 -9.70 12.88
CA GLN A 83 -2.69 -10.60 12.73
C GLN A 83 -1.38 -9.92 13.19
N ALA A 84 -1.15 -8.67 12.79
CA ALA A 84 0.04 -7.93 13.18
C ALA A 84 0.10 -7.69 14.69
N LEU A 85 -1.03 -7.38 15.35
CA LEU A 85 -1.11 -7.20 16.80
C LEU A 85 -0.87 -8.50 17.57
N GLU A 86 -1.48 -9.60 17.14
CA GLU A 86 -1.29 -10.94 17.73
C GLU A 86 0.18 -11.37 17.68
N ALA A 87 0.88 -11.06 16.59
CA ALA A 87 2.29 -11.35 16.42
C ALA A 87 3.23 -10.26 16.99
N SER A 88 2.70 -9.16 17.53
CA SER A 88 3.49 -8.00 18.00
C SER A 88 4.37 -7.40 16.90
N GLN A 89 3.91 -7.44 15.64
CA GLN A 89 4.63 -6.97 14.45
C GLN A 89 4.16 -5.58 14.02
N HIS A 90 4.96 -4.91 13.20
CA HIS A 90 4.55 -3.77 12.39
C HIS A 90 3.82 -4.27 11.16
N LEU A 91 2.81 -3.54 10.67
CA LEU A 91 2.10 -3.87 9.44
C LEU A 91 2.72 -3.10 8.27
N VAL A 92 3.11 -3.80 7.21
CA VAL A 92 3.52 -3.17 5.96
C VAL A 92 2.49 -3.48 4.88
N ILE A 93 2.03 -2.45 4.22
CA ILE A 93 1.13 -2.57 3.08
C ILE A 93 1.93 -2.24 1.82
N VAL A 94 1.90 -3.15 0.84
CA VAL A 94 2.47 -2.94 -0.49
C VAL A 94 1.39 -3.20 -1.52
N GLU A 95 1.09 -2.22 -2.37
CA GLU A 95 0.11 -2.40 -3.45
C GLU A 95 0.66 -3.34 -4.54
N SER A 96 -0.24 -4.06 -5.22
CA SER A 96 0.10 -5.13 -6.18
C SER A 96 0.80 -4.64 -7.47
N ASP A 97 0.89 -3.34 -7.67
CA ASP A 97 1.58 -2.67 -8.78
C ASP A 97 2.87 -1.96 -8.35
N VAL A 98 3.36 -2.26 -7.14
CA VAL A 98 4.55 -1.63 -6.56
C VAL A 98 5.70 -2.63 -6.46
N ILE A 99 6.81 -2.30 -7.11
CA ILE A 99 8.05 -3.09 -7.06
C ILE A 99 8.99 -2.46 -6.03
N VAL A 100 9.27 -3.20 -4.98
CA VAL A 100 10.25 -2.81 -3.94
C VAL A 100 11.67 -3.16 -4.37
N LYS A 101 12.67 -2.46 -3.80
CA LYS A 101 14.07 -2.84 -3.88
C LYS A 101 14.41 -3.78 -2.74
N LYS A 102 15.54 -4.47 -2.85
CA LYS A 102 15.98 -5.48 -1.88
C LYS A 102 16.05 -4.96 -0.44
N ASP A 103 16.43 -3.70 -0.25
CA ASP A 103 16.59 -3.06 1.06
C ASP A 103 15.42 -2.16 1.47
N THR A 104 14.38 -2.03 0.64
CA THR A 104 13.30 -1.07 0.85
C THR A 104 12.59 -1.28 2.19
N LEU A 105 12.22 -2.51 2.51
CA LEU A 105 11.42 -2.83 3.69
C LEU A 105 12.25 -2.69 4.98
N ASP A 106 13.50 -3.13 4.96
CA ASP A 106 14.43 -2.95 6.09
C ASP A 106 14.69 -1.46 6.36
N ARG A 107 14.78 -0.66 5.32
CA ARG A 107 14.95 0.80 5.46
C ARG A 107 13.72 1.47 6.05
N LEU A 108 12.50 1.00 5.72
CA LEU A 108 11.28 1.47 6.39
C LEU A 108 11.32 1.12 7.88
N LEU A 109 11.64 -0.14 8.20
CA LEU A 109 11.73 -0.63 9.57
C LEU A 109 12.76 0.14 10.40
N ALA A 110 13.91 0.46 9.83
CA ALA A 110 14.98 1.22 10.50
C ALA A 110 14.56 2.64 10.94
N GLN A 111 13.48 3.20 10.38
CA GLN A 111 12.93 4.49 10.80
C GLN A 111 11.96 4.38 11.99
N VAL A 112 11.52 3.18 12.35
CA VAL A 112 10.54 3.00 13.42
C VAL A 112 11.21 3.20 14.79
N LYS A 113 10.69 4.17 15.54
CA LYS A 113 11.06 4.49 16.92
C LYS A 113 9.79 4.84 17.68
N ALA A 114 9.88 4.93 19.01
CA ALA A 114 8.76 5.41 19.83
C ALA A 114 8.23 6.76 19.30
N GLY A 115 6.91 6.88 19.18
CA GLY A 115 6.24 8.05 18.67
C GLY A 115 6.16 8.14 17.13
N ILE A 116 6.67 7.14 16.38
CA ILE A 116 6.48 7.06 14.92
C ILE A 116 5.25 6.19 14.63
N GLY A 117 4.27 6.76 13.92
CA GLY A 117 3.06 6.06 13.53
C GLY A 117 3.16 5.38 12.16
N MET A 118 3.66 6.10 11.18
CA MET A 118 3.76 5.60 9.80
C MET A 118 5.10 5.96 9.16
N VAL A 119 5.61 5.07 8.32
CA VAL A 119 6.78 5.32 7.48
C VAL A 119 6.44 4.90 6.05
N ALA A 120 6.46 5.84 5.11
CA ALA A 120 6.10 5.57 3.72
C ALA A 120 7.27 5.81 2.77
N ALA A 121 7.41 4.95 1.77
CA ALA A 121 8.25 5.18 0.61
C ALA A 121 7.55 6.13 -0.38
N VAL A 122 8.33 6.88 -1.15
CA VAL A 122 7.81 7.59 -2.32
C VAL A 122 7.73 6.65 -3.51
N THR A 123 6.85 6.94 -4.46
CA THR A 123 6.76 6.18 -5.70
C THR A 123 7.32 6.95 -6.89
N ILE A 124 7.96 6.23 -7.77
CA ILE A 124 8.45 6.71 -9.07
C ILE A 124 7.86 5.85 -10.19
N ASP A 125 7.73 6.43 -11.37
CA ASP A 125 7.37 5.69 -12.60
C ASP A 125 8.61 5.04 -13.25
N GLU A 126 8.40 4.41 -14.41
CA GLU A 126 9.46 3.72 -15.17
C GLU A 126 10.52 4.70 -15.72
N GLU A 127 10.18 5.98 -15.90
CA GLU A 127 11.13 7.04 -16.25
C GLU A 127 11.89 7.59 -15.02
N GLY A 128 11.64 7.05 -13.84
CA GLY A 128 12.23 7.52 -12.58
C GLY A 128 11.63 8.86 -12.09
N LEU A 129 10.46 9.24 -12.62
CA LEU A 129 9.79 10.45 -12.22
C LEU A 129 8.89 10.19 -11.01
N PHE A 130 8.98 11.09 -10.07
CA PHE A 130 8.15 11.07 -8.88
C PHE A 130 6.66 11.17 -9.23
N ASN A 131 5.85 10.20 -8.84
CA ASN A 131 4.44 10.15 -9.17
C ASN A 131 3.49 10.19 -7.96
N PHE A 132 3.99 9.87 -6.76
CA PHE A 132 3.20 9.99 -5.54
C PHE A 132 4.08 10.14 -4.28
N PRO A 133 3.68 10.87 -3.24
CA PRO A 133 2.44 11.67 -3.11
C PRO A 133 2.51 13.00 -3.88
N TYR A 134 1.44 13.35 -4.56
CA TYR A 134 1.37 14.53 -5.46
C TYR A 134 1.71 15.87 -4.82
N GLN A 135 1.55 16.01 -3.53
CA GLN A 135 1.88 17.25 -2.82
C GLN A 135 3.38 17.58 -2.78
N TYR A 136 4.22 16.63 -3.18
CA TYR A 136 5.67 16.77 -3.26
C TYR A 136 6.19 16.66 -4.71
N THR A 137 5.31 16.66 -5.71
CA THR A 137 5.59 16.32 -7.11
C THR A 137 6.30 17.39 -7.93
N ARG A 138 6.73 18.48 -7.34
CA ARG A 138 7.59 19.39 -8.08
C ARG A 138 8.96 18.73 -8.25
N ARG A 139 9.29 18.34 -9.50
CA ARG A 139 10.51 17.61 -9.88
C ARG A 139 11.79 18.15 -9.23
N TRP A 140 11.93 19.49 -9.13
CA TRP A 140 13.08 20.12 -8.55
C TRP A 140 13.19 19.92 -7.02
N TRP A 141 12.07 19.84 -6.31
CA TRP A 141 12.04 19.55 -4.89
C TRP A 141 12.54 18.12 -4.60
N TYR A 142 12.09 17.15 -5.39
CA TYR A 142 12.54 15.76 -5.24
C TYR A 142 14.04 15.64 -5.47
N ARG A 143 14.60 16.28 -6.50
CA ARG A 143 16.04 16.27 -6.77
C ARG A 143 16.87 16.88 -5.63
N LEU A 144 16.37 17.91 -4.96
CA LEU A 144 17.07 18.57 -3.86
C LEU A 144 17.01 17.78 -2.55
N TYR A 145 15.93 17.01 -2.33
CA TYR A 145 15.68 16.34 -1.06
C TYR A 145 15.54 14.82 -1.19
N SER A 146 15.94 14.24 -2.31
CA SER A 146 15.72 12.81 -2.63
C SER A 146 16.42 11.83 -1.67
N THR A 147 17.32 12.29 -0.81
CA THR A 147 17.95 11.46 0.21
C THR A 147 17.30 11.61 1.59
N ASN A 148 16.42 12.57 1.78
CA ASN A 148 15.89 12.93 3.09
C ASN A 148 14.68 12.07 3.48
N THR A 149 14.53 11.91 4.79
CA THR A 149 13.28 11.49 5.43
C THR A 149 12.64 12.72 6.06
N ILE A 150 11.39 12.99 5.75
CA ILE A 150 10.67 14.16 6.23
C ILE A 150 9.46 13.77 7.09
N ALA A 151 9.31 14.44 8.23
CA ALA A 151 8.09 14.34 9.02
C ALA A 151 6.98 15.20 8.38
N THR A 152 5.77 14.66 8.30
CA THR A 152 4.65 15.37 7.67
C THR A 152 3.31 15.02 8.31
N LYS A 153 2.39 15.99 8.32
CA LYS A 153 0.99 15.80 8.69
C LYS A 153 0.10 15.51 7.50
N LYS A 154 0.67 15.47 6.30
CA LYS A 154 -0.08 15.19 5.07
C LYS A 154 -0.32 13.69 4.96
N ARG A 155 -1.37 13.35 4.20
CA ARG A 155 -1.76 11.97 3.92
C ARG A 155 -0.67 11.21 3.18
N PHE A 156 -0.55 9.93 3.47
CA PHE A 156 0.22 8.97 2.71
C PHE A 156 -0.68 8.14 1.79
N SER A 157 -0.08 7.44 0.85
CA SER A 157 -0.69 6.32 0.15
C SER A 157 -0.17 5.02 0.74
N PHE A 158 -0.95 3.97 0.62
CA PHE A 158 -0.50 2.63 1.00
C PHE A 158 0.32 1.92 -0.08
N CYS A 159 0.77 2.63 -1.12
CA CYS A 159 1.61 2.02 -2.16
C CYS A 159 2.77 1.19 -1.59
N CYS A 160 3.54 1.75 -0.64
CA CYS A 160 4.51 1.02 0.17
C CYS A 160 4.67 1.75 1.50
N THR A 161 3.93 1.31 2.52
CA THR A 161 3.84 2.03 3.79
C THR A 161 3.84 1.07 4.96
N LEU A 162 4.70 1.34 5.95
CA LEU A 162 4.76 0.69 7.23
C LEU A 162 3.90 1.47 8.24
N LEU A 163 3.03 0.74 8.96
CA LEU A 163 2.28 1.20 10.12
C LEU A 163 2.91 0.56 11.36
N SER A 164 3.34 1.40 12.30
CA SER A 164 4.00 0.91 13.51
C SER A 164 3.03 0.12 14.40
N ASN A 165 3.55 -0.84 15.16
CA ASN A 165 2.75 -1.56 16.15
C ASN A 165 2.11 -0.59 17.15
N GLU A 166 2.80 0.51 17.53
CA GLU A 166 2.26 1.56 18.37
C GLU A 166 1.01 2.21 17.77
N LEU A 167 1.00 2.49 16.46
CA LEU A 167 -0.18 3.00 15.77
C LEU A 167 -1.31 1.95 15.77
N LEU A 168 -0.97 0.68 15.46
CA LEU A 168 -1.95 -0.40 15.42
C LEU A 168 -2.65 -0.63 16.77
N GLN A 169 -1.92 -0.45 17.87
CA GLN A 169 -2.48 -0.55 19.23
C GLN A 169 -3.41 0.63 19.58
N LYS A 170 -3.13 1.82 19.05
CA LYS A 170 -3.88 3.05 19.37
C LYS A 170 -5.06 3.30 18.45
N ALA A 171 -5.02 2.79 17.23
CA ALA A 171 -6.02 3.01 16.18
C ALA A 171 -6.81 1.72 15.93
N ASP A 172 -8.12 1.76 16.16
CA ASP A 172 -9.01 0.62 15.92
C ASP A 172 -9.57 0.65 14.49
N PHE A 173 -9.12 -0.27 13.64
CA PHE A 173 -9.58 -0.36 12.25
C PHE A 173 -11.02 -0.88 12.12
N GLN A 174 -11.64 -1.39 13.19
CA GLN A 174 -13.08 -1.69 13.20
C GLN A 174 -13.91 -0.40 13.02
N LEU A 175 -13.37 0.75 13.44
CA LEU A 175 -14.00 2.07 13.33
C LEU A 175 -13.84 2.72 11.95
N LEU A 176 -13.18 2.07 10.98
CA LEU A 176 -13.09 2.56 9.60
C LEU A 176 -14.48 2.60 8.97
N ASP A 177 -14.85 3.75 8.42
CA ASP A 177 -16.16 3.99 7.81
C ASP A 177 -16.35 3.10 6.56
N PRO A 178 -17.35 2.20 6.53
CA PRO A 178 -17.58 1.29 5.40
C PRO A 178 -18.03 2.02 4.12
N THR A 179 -18.50 3.25 4.22
CA THR A 179 -18.92 4.06 3.06
C THR A 179 -17.76 4.78 2.38
N LYS A 180 -16.57 4.76 3.00
CA LYS A 180 -15.35 5.38 2.50
C LYS A 180 -14.42 4.33 1.89
N ASN A 181 -13.53 4.77 1.02
CA ASN A 181 -12.50 3.92 0.40
C ASN A 181 -11.09 4.55 0.47
N TRP A 182 -10.94 5.66 1.18
CA TRP A 182 -9.68 6.38 1.36
C TRP A 182 -9.11 6.13 2.76
N TYR A 183 -8.90 4.84 3.08
CA TYR A 183 -8.43 4.42 4.39
C TYR A 183 -6.99 4.88 4.67
N ASP A 184 -6.17 5.00 3.63
CA ASP A 184 -4.84 5.58 3.70
C ASP A 184 -4.86 7.01 4.25
N VAL A 185 -5.80 7.84 3.78
CA VAL A 185 -6.02 9.20 4.28
C VAL A 185 -6.51 9.19 5.73
N THR A 186 -7.50 8.34 6.02
CA THR A 186 -8.09 8.24 7.36
C THR A 186 -7.05 7.82 8.40
N ILE A 187 -6.30 6.76 8.12
CA ILE A 187 -5.28 6.23 9.03
C ILE A 187 -4.10 7.22 9.17
N SER A 188 -3.71 7.91 8.09
CA SER A 188 -2.70 8.97 8.17
C SER A 188 -3.10 10.09 9.13
N HIS A 189 -4.39 10.50 9.10
CA HIS A 189 -4.91 11.52 10.01
C HIS A 189 -5.07 10.99 11.44
N TRP A 190 -5.48 9.74 11.62
CA TRP A 190 -5.55 9.12 12.95
C TRP A 190 -4.18 9.07 13.60
N SER A 191 -3.15 8.62 12.89
CA SER A 191 -1.77 8.59 13.38
C SER A 191 -1.37 9.94 13.97
N TRP A 192 -1.57 11.02 13.18
CA TRP A 192 -1.25 12.36 13.65
C TRP A 192 -2.11 12.82 14.84
N ARG A 193 -3.43 12.55 14.83
CA ARG A 193 -4.33 12.92 15.93
C ARG A 193 -4.02 12.19 17.23
N LEU A 194 -3.47 10.98 17.13
CA LEU A 194 -3.00 10.18 18.26
C LEU A 194 -1.61 10.61 18.78
N GLY A 195 -1.07 11.72 18.26
CA GLY A 195 0.22 12.29 18.67
C GLY A 195 1.43 11.60 18.06
N LEU A 196 1.26 10.76 17.03
CA LEU A 196 2.34 10.07 16.36
C LEU A 196 2.85 10.87 15.15
N GLN A 197 4.12 10.68 14.80
CA GLN A 197 4.72 11.27 13.61
C GLN A 197 4.60 10.32 12.41
N ASN A 198 4.32 10.89 11.24
CA ASN A 198 4.36 10.18 9.97
C ASN A 198 5.60 10.63 9.18
N LEU A 199 6.41 9.67 8.73
CA LEU A 199 7.66 9.90 8.02
C LEU A 199 7.53 9.50 6.55
N LEU A 200 7.93 10.40 5.64
CA LEU A 200 8.04 10.14 4.21
C LEU A 200 9.51 10.03 3.82
N MET A 201 9.91 8.88 3.30
CA MET A 201 11.29 8.59 2.90
C MET A 201 11.50 8.92 1.41
N LEU A 202 11.98 10.13 1.11
CA LEU A 202 12.30 10.55 -0.26
C LEU A 202 13.46 9.74 -0.86
N GLY A 203 14.41 9.32 -0.03
CA GLY A 203 15.57 8.53 -0.42
C GLY A 203 15.29 7.02 -0.56
N ASN A 204 14.04 6.58 -0.43
CA ASN A 204 13.64 5.17 -0.56
C ASN A 204 12.53 4.99 -1.61
N PRO A 205 12.79 5.34 -2.89
CA PRO A 205 11.77 5.25 -3.92
C PRO A 205 11.48 3.81 -4.31
N VAL A 206 10.19 3.49 -4.49
CA VAL A 206 9.69 2.25 -5.06
C VAL A 206 9.11 2.51 -6.46
N LEU A 207 9.23 1.54 -7.35
CA LEU A 207 8.68 1.62 -8.71
C LEU A 207 7.17 1.33 -8.67
N HIS A 208 6.37 2.27 -9.16
CA HIS A 208 4.92 2.13 -9.24
C HIS A 208 4.51 1.96 -10.70
N LEU A 209 4.12 0.74 -11.03
CA LEU A 209 3.75 0.36 -12.39
C LEU A 209 2.36 0.88 -12.76
N PRO A 210 2.12 1.23 -14.03
CA PRO A 210 0.78 1.55 -14.50
C PRO A 210 -0.08 0.29 -14.49
N HIS A 211 -1.21 0.32 -13.77
CA HIS A 211 -2.16 -0.78 -13.75
C HIS A 211 -3.47 -0.43 -14.47
N SER A 212 -4.17 -1.47 -14.97
CA SER A 212 -5.37 -1.33 -15.80
C SER A 212 -6.67 -1.23 -14.99
N SER A 213 -6.65 -1.44 -13.67
CA SER A 213 -7.86 -1.51 -12.83
C SER A 213 -8.74 -0.25 -12.85
N ARG A 214 -8.21 0.87 -13.32
CA ARG A 214 -8.95 2.14 -13.43
C ARG A 214 -8.74 2.80 -14.80
N PRO A 215 -9.28 2.23 -15.89
CA PRO A 215 -9.09 2.73 -17.27
C PRO A 215 -9.48 4.20 -17.45
N TRP A 216 -10.47 4.68 -16.66
CA TRP A 216 -10.91 6.07 -16.69
C TRP A 216 -9.81 7.07 -16.26
N LYS A 217 -8.83 6.65 -15.45
CA LYS A 217 -7.70 7.51 -15.07
C LYS A 217 -6.79 7.86 -16.26
N ARG A 218 -6.71 7.01 -17.28
CA ARG A 218 -5.98 7.30 -18.52
C ARG A 218 -6.54 8.54 -19.24
N LEU A 219 -7.84 8.83 -19.08
CA LEU A 219 -8.46 10.04 -19.63
C LEU A 219 -7.81 11.33 -19.11
N LYS A 220 -7.15 11.30 -17.93
CA LYS A 220 -6.44 12.48 -17.39
C LYS A 220 -5.36 12.98 -18.36
N TYR A 221 -4.70 12.08 -19.06
CA TYR A 221 -3.60 12.40 -19.96
C TYR A 221 -4.06 12.57 -21.40
N THR A 222 -5.09 11.83 -21.83
CA THR A 222 -5.58 11.85 -23.22
C THR A 222 -6.71 12.88 -23.44
N HIS A 223 -7.58 13.07 -22.44
CA HIS A 223 -8.76 13.95 -22.50
C HIS A 223 -9.03 14.57 -21.13
N PRO A 224 -8.19 15.52 -20.67
CA PRO A 224 -8.25 16.06 -19.29
C PRO A 224 -9.62 16.66 -18.93
N LEU A 225 -10.26 17.40 -19.83
CA LEU A 225 -11.58 17.97 -19.58
C LEU A 225 -12.64 16.89 -19.31
N ARG A 226 -12.63 15.81 -20.11
CA ARG A 226 -13.55 14.68 -19.93
C ARG A 226 -13.24 13.92 -18.64
N TYR A 227 -11.98 13.82 -18.24
CA TYR A 227 -11.57 13.22 -16.96
C TYR A 227 -12.16 13.99 -15.78
N TYR A 228 -11.93 15.31 -15.71
CA TYR A 228 -12.43 16.13 -14.60
C TYR A 228 -13.96 16.20 -14.58
N TRP A 229 -14.60 16.27 -15.74
CA TRP A 229 -16.05 16.20 -15.84
C TRP A 229 -16.59 14.89 -15.22
N ARG A 230 -16.08 13.74 -15.64
CA ARG A 230 -16.49 12.45 -15.06
C ARG A 230 -16.17 12.34 -13.58
N LYS A 231 -15.01 12.84 -13.16
CA LYS A 231 -14.61 12.85 -11.75
C LYS A 231 -15.61 13.58 -10.88
N ILE A 232 -16.12 14.74 -11.32
CA ILE A 232 -17.08 15.55 -10.57
C ILE A 232 -18.48 14.96 -10.65
N THR A 233 -18.98 14.66 -11.85
CA THR A 233 -20.37 14.21 -12.06
C THR A 233 -20.64 12.80 -11.57
N GLN A 234 -19.68 11.90 -11.67
CA GLN A 234 -19.78 10.51 -11.22
C GLN A 234 -19.19 10.29 -9.83
N GLN A 235 -18.68 11.34 -9.18
CA GLN A 235 -18.08 11.30 -7.84
C GLN A 235 -17.04 10.16 -7.68
N LEU A 236 -16.20 9.95 -8.70
CA LEU A 236 -15.29 8.81 -8.82
C LEU A 236 -14.14 8.79 -7.81
N ASP A 237 -13.93 9.87 -7.06
CA ASP A 237 -12.92 9.94 -5.99
C ASP A 237 -13.58 10.63 -4.78
N LYS A 238 -14.57 9.99 -4.16
CA LYS A 238 -15.13 10.47 -2.89
C LYS A 238 -14.11 10.30 -1.78
N ILE A 239 -13.74 11.39 -1.15
CA ILE A 239 -12.96 11.42 0.10
C ILE A 239 -13.94 11.31 1.27
#